data_8f53c835a3780d6875a0919259e6baf3
#
_entry.id   8f53c835a3780d6875a0919259e6baf3
#
_cell.length_a   1.000
_cell.length_b   1.000
_cell.length_c   1.000
_cell.angle_alpha   90.00
_cell.angle_beta   90.00
_cell.angle_gamma   90.00
#
_symmetry.space_group_name_H-M   'P 1'
#
loop_
_entity.id
_entity.type
_entity.pdbx_description
1 polymer ?
#
loop_
_entity_poly.entity_id
_entity_poly.type
_entity_poly.pdbx_seq_one_letter_code
_entity_poly.pdbx_strand_id
1 'polypeptide(L)' 'MIKIITLEIGNSSWWKDRKYRKEASLELKKLRKKYKSIKLIKKYRLDGGNTIIYADYCLIH' A
#
# COMPACT_ATOMS: atom_id res chain seq x y z
N MET A 1 -15.41 13.02 2.88
CA MET A 1 -14.93 12.64 1.53
C MET A 1 -14.15 11.33 1.63
N ILE A 2 -14.37 10.44 0.69
CA ILE A 2 -13.71 9.13 0.66
C ILE A 2 -12.80 9.07 -0.55
N LYS A 3 -11.58 8.61 -0.35
CA LYS A 3 -10.61 8.43 -1.42
C LYS A 3 -10.02 7.04 -1.32
N ILE A 4 -9.84 6.39 -2.46
CA ILE A 4 -9.22 5.06 -2.51
C ILE A 4 -7.84 5.18 -3.15
N ILE A 5 -6.84 4.61 -2.50
CA ILE A 5 -5.48 4.56 -3.03
C ILE A 5 -4.97 3.12 -3.05
N THR A 6 -4.02 2.86 -3.93
CA THR A 6 -3.37 1.55 -4.04
C THR A 6 -1.89 1.72 -3.75
N LEU A 7 -1.37 0.88 -2.85
CA LEU A 7 0.06 0.86 -2.52
C LEU A 7 0.63 -0.52 -2.80
N GLU A 8 1.87 -0.55 -3.28
CA GLU A 8 2.63 -1.77 -3.42
C GLU A 8 3.26 -2.10 -2.06
N ILE A 9 2.90 -3.26 -1.50
CA ILE A 9 3.31 -3.66 -0.16
C ILE A 9 4.19 -4.89 -0.11
N GLY A 10 4.47 -5.51 -1.25
CA GLY A 10 5.33 -6.67 -1.31
C GLY A 10 5.83 -6.94 -2.72
N ASN A 11 6.95 -7.66 -2.81
CA ASN A 11 7.56 -8.00 -4.10
C ASN A 11 8.38 -9.28 -3.93
N SER A 12 8.42 -10.12 -4.96
CA SER A 12 9.21 -11.36 -4.94
C SER A 12 10.72 -11.09 -4.98
N SER A 13 11.13 -9.93 -5.48
CA SER A 13 12.51 -9.49 -5.43
C SER A 13 12.78 -8.89 -4.05
N TRP A 14 13.70 -9.50 -3.27
CA TRP A 14 13.93 -9.14 -1.88
C TRP A 14 14.28 -7.66 -1.66
N TRP A 15 15.07 -7.07 -2.55
CA TRP A 15 15.48 -5.68 -2.42
C TRP A 15 14.34 -4.71 -2.77
N LYS A 16 13.50 -5.06 -3.75
CA LYS A 16 12.31 -4.29 -4.10
C LYS A 16 11.26 -4.40 -3.01
N ASP A 17 11.07 -5.60 -2.46
CA ASP A 17 10.14 -5.84 -1.36
C ASP A 17 10.47 -4.95 -0.17
N ARG A 18 11.75 -4.93 0.22
CA ARG A 18 12.23 -4.12 1.33
C ARG A 18 12.00 -2.62 1.07
N LYS A 19 12.33 -2.17 -0.14
CA LYS A 19 12.17 -0.76 -0.54
C LYS A 19 10.71 -0.34 -0.53
N TYR A 20 9.84 -1.10 -1.18
CA TYR A 20 8.44 -0.73 -1.32
C TYR A 20 7.64 -0.85 -0.02
N ARG A 21 7.95 -1.82 0.82
CA ARG A 21 7.36 -1.90 2.16
C ARG A 21 7.68 -0.67 3.00
N LYS A 22 8.92 -0.22 2.92
CA LYS A 22 9.37 0.97 3.63
C LYS A 22 8.65 2.21 3.12
N GLU A 23 8.57 2.37 1.79
CA GLU A 23 7.88 3.49 1.16
C GLU A 23 6.38 3.50 1.50
N ALA A 24 5.74 2.34 1.47
CA ALA A 24 4.32 2.21 1.83
C ALA A 24 4.08 2.61 3.29
N SER A 25 4.95 2.17 4.19
CA SER A 25 4.85 2.52 5.60
C SER A 25 4.97 4.02 5.82
N LEU A 26 5.92 4.67 5.14
CA LEU A 26 6.11 6.11 5.23
C LEU A 26 4.90 6.86 4.66
N GLU A 27 4.36 6.39 3.55
CA GLU A 27 3.18 6.99 2.93
C GLU A 27 1.97 6.90 3.85
N LEU A 28 1.75 5.75 4.48
CA LEU A 28 0.66 5.56 5.43
C LEU A 28 0.80 6.48 6.64
N LYS A 29 2.02 6.71 7.13
CA LYS A 29 2.26 7.64 8.23
C LYS A 29 1.87 9.06 7.84
N LYS A 30 2.21 9.49 6.62
CA LYS A 30 1.82 10.81 6.12
C LYS A 30 0.30 10.93 6.01
N LEU A 31 -0.34 9.90 5.48
CA LEU A 31 -1.78 9.88 5.29
C LEU A 31 -2.55 9.88 6.61
N ARG A 32 -2.04 9.23 7.64
CA ARG A 32 -2.65 9.22 8.97
C ARG A 32 -2.72 10.61 9.61
N LYS A 33 -1.80 11.49 9.23
CA LYS A 33 -1.83 12.88 9.69
C LYS A 33 -2.87 13.71 8.95
N LYS A 34 -3.19 13.31 7.72
CA LYS A 34 -4.09 14.04 6.84
C LYS A 34 -5.54 13.54 6.91
N TYR A 35 -5.73 12.25 7.11
CA TYR A 35 -7.04 11.60 7.11
C TYR A 35 -7.36 11.03 8.49
N LYS A 36 -8.65 11.07 8.86
CA LYS A 36 -9.12 10.56 10.15
C LYS A 36 -9.01 9.05 10.25
N SER A 37 -9.27 8.34 9.17
CA SER A 37 -9.27 6.89 9.17
C SER A 37 -8.69 6.35 7.88
N ILE A 38 -7.93 5.26 8.00
CA ILE A 38 -7.40 4.52 6.87
C ILE A 38 -7.77 3.06 7.08
N LYS A 39 -8.54 2.50 6.15
CA LYS A 39 -8.98 1.11 6.24
C LYS A 39 -8.44 0.31 5.07
N LEU A 40 -7.90 -0.86 5.36
CA LEU A 40 -7.52 -1.82 4.32
C LEU A 40 -8.79 -2.44 3.74
N ILE A 41 -8.98 -2.28 2.44
CA ILE A 41 -10.14 -2.84 1.74
C ILE A 41 -9.82 -4.22 1.20
N LYS A 42 -8.67 -4.33 0.51
CA LYS A 42 -8.35 -5.50 -0.28
C LYS A 42 -6.85 -5.65 -0.43
N LYS A 43 -6.38 -6.89 -0.36
CA LYS A 43 -5.01 -7.26 -0.75
C LYS A 43 -5.10 -8.20 -1.93
N TYR A 44 -4.22 -8.03 -2.90
CA TYR A 44 -4.18 -8.93 -4.06
C TYR A 44 -2.77 -9.05 -4.59
N ARG A 45 -2.55 -10.13 -5.33
CA ARG A 45 -1.25 -10.46 -5.89
C ARG A 45 -1.34 -10.51 -7.41
N LEU A 46 -0.38 -9.87 -8.05
CA LEU A 46 -0.23 -9.94 -9.50
C LEU A 46 1.03 -10.73 -9.82
N ASP A 47 0.89 -11.78 -10.63
CA ASP A 47 1.98 -12.63 -11.05
C ASP A 47 2.33 -12.30 -12.50
N GLY A 48 3.60 -12.06 -12.77
CA GLY A 48 4.10 -11.79 -14.11
C GLY A 48 5.55 -11.40 -13.98
N GLY A 49 6.50 -12.22 -14.35
CA GLY A 49 7.92 -11.97 -14.13
C GLY A 49 8.26 -11.89 -12.65
N ASN A 50 7.85 -10.83 -11.98
CA ASN A 50 7.93 -10.69 -10.53
C ASN A 50 6.53 -10.74 -9.94
N THR A 51 6.40 -11.33 -8.74
CA THR A 51 5.15 -11.29 -7.98
C THR A 51 5.10 -10.00 -7.20
N ILE A 52 4.04 -9.23 -7.40
CA ILE A 52 3.83 -7.96 -6.71
C ILE A 52 2.56 -8.05 -5.88
N ILE A 53 2.64 -7.61 -4.64
CA ILE A 53 1.48 -7.58 -3.73
C ILE A 53 1.04 -6.13 -3.56
N TYR A 54 -0.24 -5.88 -3.86
CA TYR A 54 -0.86 -4.57 -3.72
C TYR A 54 -1.88 -4.59 -2.60
N ALA A 55 -2.10 -3.43 -2.02
CA ALA A 55 -3.16 -3.23 -1.04
C ALA A 55 -3.93 -1.96 -1.39
N ASP A 56 -5.25 -2.06 -1.38
CA ASP A 56 -6.14 -0.92 -1.58
C ASP A 56 -6.59 -0.43 -0.21
N TYR A 57 -6.48 0.88 0.00
CA TYR A 57 -6.88 1.52 1.24
C TYR A 57 -7.97 2.54 0.98
N CYS A 58 -8.93 2.59 1.88
CA CYS A 58 -9.96 3.63 1.90
C CYS A 58 -9.56 4.71 2.90
N LEU A 59 -9.44 5.93 2.42
CA LEU A 59 -9.08 7.08 3.23
C LEU A 59 -10.34 7.87 3.54
N ILE A 60 -10.64 8.05 4.81
CA ILE A 60 -11.81 8.79 5.25
C ILE A 60 -11.35 10.11 5.88
N HIS A 61 -11.81 11.17 5.29
CA HIS A 61 -11.45 12.53 5.69
C HIS A 61 -12.23 13.04 6.90
#